data_93c2805bc22bf6baee3b67506e117a58
#
_entry.id   93c2805bc22bf6baee3b67506e117a58
#
_cell.length_a   1.000
_cell.length_b   1.000
_cell.length_c   1.000
_cell.angle_alpha   90.00
_cell.angle_beta   90.00
_cell.angle_gamma   90.00
#
_symmetry.space_group_name_H-M   'P 1'
#
loop_
_entity.id
_entity.type
_entity.pdbx_description
1 polymer ?
#
loop_
_entity_poly.entity_id
_entity_poly.type
_entity_poly.pdbx_seq_one_letter_code
_entity_poly.pdbx_strand_id
1 'polypeptide(L)'
;MRAAALLLVPLLVLAACGDDPARYQVLGGERVSLDRLVRGERLYERYCAACHGARGDGLGPSSAFQWPPPRDFRTADFKFAASAEGELPPDDEIAAVVRRGLAGTAMLAWDIPDAELADVIDYIKSFSPRGRGFRDRSRRQVRPPVPPDPFAGPGGAARAIAEGARLYHAEFQCNQCHPTYARREQLAAWGAADRSTFPGEPVPRWSATYRSVLLPPDFMRHPMRFARTAADFYRIIAGGMRGPMPAYGQLGGDKVWAVARYTAWLVSQRR
;
A
#
# COMPACT_ATOMS: atom_id res chain seq x y z
N MET A 1 -82.20 19.15 0.87
CA MET A 1 -81.27 18.37 0.05
C MET A 1 -79.88 19.01 0.28
N ARG A 2 -79.05 18.34 1.03
CA ARG A 2 -77.60 18.82 1.32
C ARG A 2 -76.68 17.91 0.53
N ALA A 3 -75.98 18.47 -0.44
CA ALA A 3 -74.98 17.75 -1.23
C ALA A 3 -73.65 17.68 -0.38
N ALA A 4 -73.21 16.46 -0.12
CA ALA A 4 -71.91 16.20 0.51
C ALA A 4 -70.80 16.17 -0.57
N ALA A 5 -69.88 17.12 -0.51
CA ALA A 5 -68.70 17.15 -1.37
C ALA A 5 -67.64 16.18 -0.80
N LEU A 6 -67.37 15.11 -1.52
CA LEU A 6 -66.23 14.22 -1.23
C LEU A 6 -64.92 14.92 -1.70
N LEU A 7 -64.11 15.31 -0.78
CA LEU A 7 -62.74 15.73 -1.02
C LEU A 7 -61.83 14.50 -1.25
N LEU A 8 -61.49 14.25 -2.51
CA LEU A 8 -60.41 13.30 -2.88
C LEU A 8 -59.08 13.92 -2.52
N VAL A 9 -58.43 13.43 -1.45
CA VAL A 9 -57.07 13.73 -1.12
C VAL A 9 -56.19 12.85 -1.99
N PRO A 10 -55.29 13.42 -2.84
CA PRO A 10 -54.39 12.60 -3.61
C PRO A 10 -53.33 12.04 -2.65
N LEU A 11 -53.29 10.71 -2.55
CA LEU A 11 -52.24 9.96 -1.83
C LEU A 11 -50.95 10.14 -2.64
N LEU A 12 -50.11 11.10 -2.24
CA LEU A 12 -48.72 11.19 -2.74
C LEU A 12 -47.98 9.96 -2.22
N VAL A 13 -47.86 8.94 -3.06
CA VAL A 13 -46.89 7.85 -2.81
C VAL A 13 -45.50 8.45 -3.00
N LEU A 14 -44.90 8.92 -1.94
CA LEU A 14 -43.46 9.13 -1.87
C LEU A 14 -42.82 7.77 -2.11
N ALA A 15 -42.42 7.50 -3.36
CA ALA A 15 -41.51 6.43 -3.67
C ALA A 15 -40.26 6.72 -2.88
N ALA A 16 -40.14 6.12 -1.68
CA ALA A 16 -38.88 6.02 -0.97
C ALA A 16 -37.93 5.30 -1.92
N CYS A 17 -37.01 6.03 -2.53
CA CYS A 17 -35.80 5.45 -3.14
C CYS A 17 -35.01 4.80 -1.99
N GLY A 18 -35.56 3.73 -1.42
CA GLY A 18 -34.89 2.90 -0.47
C GLY A 18 -33.73 2.26 -1.19
N ASP A 19 -32.52 2.45 -0.63
CA ASP A 19 -31.31 1.79 -1.06
C ASP A 19 -31.55 0.27 -1.10
N ASP A 20 -31.91 -0.26 -2.25
CA ASP A 20 -32.07 -1.70 -2.45
C ASP A 20 -30.68 -2.38 -2.28
N PRO A 21 -30.49 -3.18 -1.21
CA PRO A 21 -29.21 -3.85 -0.96
C PRO A 21 -28.81 -4.81 -2.07
N ALA A 22 -29.75 -5.18 -2.96
CA ALA A 22 -29.45 -5.98 -4.14
C ALA A 22 -28.71 -5.19 -5.24
N ARG A 23 -28.63 -3.85 -5.14
CA ARG A 23 -28.03 -2.99 -6.16
C ARG A 23 -26.61 -2.51 -5.85
N TYR A 24 -26.04 -2.88 -4.70
CA TYR A 24 -24.68 -2.48 -4.32
C TYR A 24 -23.96 -3.53 -3.48
N GLN A 25 -22.64 -3.42 -3.42
CA GLN A 25 -21.79 -4.13 -2.46
C GLN A 25 -21.11 -3.11 -1.56
N VAL A 26 -20.82 -3.49 -0.31
CA VAL A 26 -19.99 -2.68 0.59
C VAL A 26 -18.56 -3.19 0.50
N LEU A 27 -17.65 -2.35 0.00
CA LEU A 27 -16.26 -2.66 -0.26
C LEU A 27 -15.36 -1.58 0.38
N GLY A 28 -14.53 -1.96 1.34
CA GLY A 28 -13.68 -1.01 2.07
C GLY A 28 -14.46 0.03 2.88
N GLY A 29 -15.73 -0.24 3.21
CA GLY A 29 -16.62 0.67 3.92
C GLY A 29 -17.51 1.53 3.00
N GLU A 30 -17.31 1.51 1.69
CA GLU A 30 -18.08 2.28 0.71
C GLU A 30 -19.11 1.43 -0.03
N ARG A 31 -20.23 2.06 -0.42
CA ARG A 31 -21.27 1.42 -1.26
C ARG A 31 -20.87 1.53 -2.73
N VAL A 32 -20.63 0.41 -3.37
CA VAL A 32 -20.28 0.32 -4.78
C VAL A 32 -21.46 -0.30 -5.55
N SER A 33 -21.99 0.40 -6.55
CA SER A 33 -23.11 -0.08 -7.34
C SER A 33 -22.70 -1.28 -8.21
N LEU A 34 -23.67 -2.16 -8.51
CA LEU A 34 -23.43 -3.30 -9.40
C LEU A 34 -23.04 -2.84 -10.80
N ASP A 35 -23.58 -1.73 -11.30
CA ASP A 35 -23.21 -1.19 -12.62
C ASP A 35 -21.73 -0.79 -12.68
N ARG A 36 -21.17 -0.22 -11.60
CA ARG A 36 -19.74 0.06 -11.51
C ARG A 36 -18.92 -1.24 -11.53
N LEU A 37 -19.36 -2.26 -10.79
CA LEU A 37 -18.68 -3.55 -10.78
C LEU A 37 -18.70 -4.22 -12.15
N VAL A 38 -19.80 -4.15 -12.90
CA VAL A 38 -19.90 -4.70 -14.26
C VAL A 38 -18.97 -3.95 -15.23
N ARG A 39 -18.88 -2.62 -15.13
CA ARG A 39 -17.90 -1.86 -15.94
C ARG A 39 -16.45 -2.23 -15.55
N GLY A 40 -16.18 -2.28 -14.24
CA GLY A 40 -14.87 -2.66 -13.70
C GLY A 40 -14.46 -4.07 -14.12
N GLU A 41 -15.38 -5.03 -14.14
CA GLU A 41 -15.14 -6.39 -14.62
C GLU A 41 -14.61 -6.42 -16.06
N ARG A 42 -15.32 -5.74 -16.99
CA ARG A 42 -14.92 -5.67 -18.40
C ARG A 42 -13.51 -5.06 -18.59
N LEU A 43 -13.22 -4.01 -17.83
CA LEU A 43 -11.91 -3.36 -17.86
C LEU A 43 -10.83 -4.25 -17.24
N TYR A 44 -11.15 -4.94 -16.13
CA TYR A 44 -10.26 -5.89 -15.49
C TYR A 44 -9.92 -7.08 -16.41
N GLU A 45 -10.90 -7.64 -17.08
CA GLU A 45 -10.68 -8.70 -18.07
C GLU A 45 -9.73 -8.25 -19.18
N ARG A 46 -9.89 -7.02 -19.64
CA ARG A 46 -9.08 -6.46 -20.71
C ARG A 46 -7.63 -6.19 -20.30
N TYR A 47 -7.40 -5.64 -19.12
CA TYR A 47 -6.09 -5.11 -18.73
C TYR A 47 -5.36 -5.96 -17.68
N CYS A 48 -6.06 -6.72 -16.87
CA CYS A 48 -5.50 -7.29 -15.64
C CYS A 48 -5.56 -8.81 -15.57
N ALA A 49 -6.63 -9.44 -16.10
CA ALA A 49 -6.93 -10.86 -15.90
C ALA A 49 -5.85 -11.80 -16.44
N ALA A 50 -5.15 -11.41 -17.53
CA ALA A 50 -4.07 -12.22 -18.12
C ALA A 50 -2.96 -12.54 -17.11
N CYS A 51 -2.67 -11.62 -16.20
CA CYS A 51 -1.67 -11.80 -15.15
C CYS A 51 -2.31 -12.17 -13.80
N HIS A 52 -3.34 -11.42 -13.39
CA HIS A 52 -3.92 -11.54 -12.05
C HIS A 52 -5.02 -12.61 -11.92
N GLY A 53 -5.39 -13.27 -13.03
CA GLY A 53 -6.42 -14.32 -13.06
C GLY A 53 -7.84 -13.79 -13.05
N ALA A 54 -8.78 -14.52 -13.67
CA ALA A 54 -10.20 -14.15 -13.72
C ALA A 54 -10.84 -14.07 -12.31
N ARG A 55 -10.25 -14.73 -11.32
CA ARG A 55 -10.69 -14.73 -9.91
C ARG A 55 -9.85 -13.82 -9.03
N GLY A 56 -8.96 -13.02 -9.60
CA GLY A 56 -8.06 -12.15 -8.85
C GLY A 56 -7.07 -12.90 -7.94
N ASP A 57 -6.81 -14.17 -8.22
CA ASP A 57 -5.99 -15.08 -7.41
C ASP A 57 -4.49 -15.03 -7.73
N GLY A 58 -4.10 -14.19 -8.68
CA GLY A 58 -2.71 -14.09 -9.15
C GLY A 58 -2.30 -15.24 -10.07
N LEU A 59 -3.24 -16.08 -10.52
CA LEU A 59 -3.00 -17.29 -11.32
C LEU A 59 -3.53 -17.14 -12.77
N GLY A 60 -3.34 -15.96 -13.36
CA GLY A 60 -3.65 -15.76 -14.76
C GLY A 60 -2.72 -16.55 -15.69
N PRO A 61 -3.08 -16.77 -16.96
CA PRO A 61 -2.29 -17.59 -17.90
C PRO A 61 -0.85 -17.11 -18.07
N SER A 62 -0.57 -15.82 -17.88
CA SER A 62 0.79 -15.28 -17.97
C SER A 62 1.59 -15.40 -16.66
N SER A 63 0.95 -15.76 -15.54
CA SER A 63 1.58 -15.72 -14.21
C SER A 63 2.73 -16.69 -14.04
N ALA A 64 2.70 -17.82 -14.73
CA ALA A 64 3.73 -18.86 -14.66
C ALA A 64 5.12 -18.37 -15.14
N PHE A 65 5.15 -17.30 -15.93
CA PHE A 65 6.37 -16.72 -16.49
C PHE A 65 6.81 -15.44 -15.80
N GLN A 66 6.20 -15.10 -14.65
CA GLN A 66 6.43 -13.82 -13.98
C GLN A 66 7.07 -14.01 -12.60
N TRP A 67 8.13 -13.25 -12.37
CA TRP A 67 8.76 -13.15 -11.07
C TRP A 67 9.05 -11.69 -10.69
N PRO A 68 8.59 -11.22 -9.53
CA PRO A 68 7.71 -11.90 -8.57
C PRO A 68 6.33 -12.20 -9.17
N PRO A 69 5.60 -13.20 -8.60
CA PRO A 69 4.27 -13.57 -9.10
C PRO A 69 3.27 -12.41 -8.94
N PRO A 70 2.23 -12.36 -9.80
CA PRO A 70 1.17 -11.37 -9.68
C PRO A 70 0.46 -11.44 -8.33
N ARG A 71 -0.06 -10.30 -7.89
CA ARG A 71 -0.77 -10.19 -6.61
C ARG A 71 -2.07 -10.97 -6.61
N ASP A 72 -2.30 -11.74 -5.54
CA ASP A 72 -3.61 -12.26 -5.17
C ASP A 72 -4.42 -11.14 -4.51
N PHE A 73 -5.47 -10.66 -5.17
CA PHE A 73 -6.31 -9.55 -4.68
C PHE A 73 -7.29 -9.96 -3.61
N ARG A 74 -7.57 -11.26 -3.48
CA ARG A 74 -8.56 -11.79 -2.52
C ARG A 74 -8.14 -11.55 -1.07
N THR A 75 -6.86 -11.45 -0.80
CA THR A 75 -6.32 -11.23 0.55
C THR A 75 -6.42 -9.78 1.01
N ALA A 76 -6.57 -8.84 0.07
CA ALA A 76 -6.45 -7.39 0.30
C ALA A 76 -5.08 -6.97 0.90
N ASP A 77 -4.05 -7.78 0.69
CA ASP A 77 -2.68 -7.50 1.14
C ASP A 77 -1.85 -6.90 0.00
N PHE A 78 -1.73 -5.58 -0.02
CA PHE A 78 -0.99 -4.84 -1.04
C PHE A 78 0.34 -4.37 -0.48
N LYS A 79 1.45 -4.88 -1.04
CA LYS A 79 2.81 -4.63 -0.54
C LYS A 79 3.21 -3.15 -0.55
N PHE A 80 2.72 -2.41 -1.54
CA PHE A 80 3.13 -1.02 -1.80
C PHE A 80 2.03 -0.01 -1.44
N ALA A 81 1.16 -0.38 -0.50
CA ALA A 81 0.19 0.52 0.08
C ALA A 81 0.62 0.88 1.51
N ALA A 82 0.72 2.17 1.78
CA ALA A 82 1.03 2.68 3.11
C ALA A 82 -0.25 2.73 3.96
N SER A 83 -0.75 1.58 4.34
CA SER A 83 -1.82 1.44 5.33
C SER A 83 -1.24 0.91 6.64
N ALA A 84 -1.83 1.28 7.77
CA ALA A 84 -1.47 0.69 9.06
C ALA A 84 -1.71 -0.84 9.04
N GLU A 85 -1.01 -1.54 9.91
CA GLU A 85 -1.19 -2.99 10.04
C GLU A 85 -2.65 -3.31 10.39
N GLY A 86 -3.24 -4.26 9.67
CA GLY A 86 -4.65 -4.62 9.83
C GLY A 86 -5.62 -3.77 9.00
N GLU A 87 -5.24 -2.59 8.53
CA GLU A 87 -6.10 -1.69 7.75
C GLU A 87 -6.05 -2.00 6.25
N LEU A 88 -7.00 -1.45 5.50
CA LEU A 88 -7.09 -1.61 4.05
C LEU A 88 -6.32 -0.49 3.32
N PRO A 89 -5.72 -0.79 2.16
CA PRO A 89 -5.07 0.24 1.35
C PRO A 89 -6.10 1.23 0.80
N PRO A 90 -5.79 2.53 0.78
CA PRO A 90 -6.56 3.55 0.07
C PRO A 90 -6.58 3.30 -1.45
N ASP A 91 -7.68 3.66 -2.11
CA ASP A 91 -7.86 3.44 -3.55
C ASP A 91 -6.82 4.17 -4.40
N ASP A 92 -6.45 5.37 -4.02
CA ASP A 92 -5.44 6.17 -4.73
C ASP A 92 -4.03 5.54 -4.66
N GLU A 93 -3.73 4.76 -3.64
CA GLU A 93 -2.47 4.00 -3.58
C GLU A 93 -2.48 2.80 -4.52
N ILE A 94 -3.62 2.12 -4.65
CA ILE A 94 -3.80 1.08 -5.66
C ILE A 94 -3.71 1.70 -7.06
N ALA A 95 -4.39 2.82 -7.28
CA ALA A 95 -4.33 3.58 -8.53
C ALA A 95 -2.91 3.99 -8.88
N ALA A 96 -2.14 4.46 -7.90
CA ALA A 96 -0.76 4.87 -8.10
C ALA A 96 0.14 3.70 -8.54
N VAL A 97 -0.10 2.49 -8.06
CA VAL A 97 0.62 1.29 -8.52
C VAL A 97 0.24 0.95 -9.97
N VAL A 98 -1.05 1.01 -10.32
CA VAL A 98 -1.50 0.73 -11.69
C VAL A 98 -0.91 1.73 -12.69
N ARG A 99 -0.95 3.04 -12.37
CA ARG A 99 -0.44 4.08 -13.25
C ARG A 99 1.07 4.08 -13.43
N ARG A 100 1.82 3.75 -12.39
CA ARG A 100 3.30 3.78 -12.43
C ARG A 100 3.91 2.44 -12.79
N GLY A 101 3.15 1.37 -12.68
CA GLY A 101 3.71 0.02 -12.68
C GLY A 101 4.65 -0.22 -11.49
N LEU A 102 5.35 -1.32 -11.54
CA LEU A 102 6.35 -1.70 -10.53
C LEU A 102 7.68 -2.00 -11.22
N ALA A 103 8.61 -1.08 -11.16
CA ALA A 103 9.92 -1.19 -11.80
C ALA A 103 10.61 -2.53 -11.46
N GLY A 104 11.15 -3.21 -12.48
CA GLY A 104 11.79 -4.51 -12.33
C GLY A 104 10.81 -5.68 -12.09
N THR A 105 9.55 -5.51 -12.47
CA THR A 105 8.53 -6.58 -12.49
C THR A 105 7.74 -6.54 -13.79
N ALA A 106 6.91 -7.56 -14.04
CA ALA A 106 6.01 -7.59 -15.18
C ALA A 106 4.78 -6.67 -15.03
N MET A 107 4.58 -6.03 -13.88
CA MET A 107 3.52 -5.05 -13.69
C MET A 107 3.88 -3.73 -14.38
N LEU A 108 3.41 -3.57 -15.60
CA LEU A 108 3.64 -2.38 -16.42
C LEU A 108 2.79 -1.20 -15.93
N ALA A 109 3.18 0.00 -16.35
CA ALA A 109 2.38 1.21 -16.18
C ALA A 109 1.21 1.21 -17.17
N TRP A 110 0.04 1.61 -16.70
CA TRP A 110 -1.18 1.68 -17.51
C TRP A 110 -1.76 3.09 -17.47
N ASP A 111 -2.01 3.63 -18.67
CA ASP A 111 -2.71 4.90 -18.83
C ASP A 111 -4.21 4.62 -19.00
N ILE A 112 -4.89 4.49 -17.87
CA ILE A 112 -6.34 4.26 -17.78
C ILE A 112 -6.99 5.54 -17.25
N PRO A 113 -8.06 6.07 -17.89
CA PRO A 113 -8.79 7.23 -17.40
C PRO A 113 -9.25 7.07 -15.93
N ASP A 114 -9.25 8.15 -15.16
CA ASP A 114 -9.53 8.11 -13.71
C ASP A 114 -10.83 7.40 -13.35
N ALA A 115 -11.91 7.67 -14.08
CA ALA A 115 -13.21 7.05 -13.84
C ALA A 115 -13.20 5.53 -14.11
N GLU A 116 -12.52 5.11 -15.19
CA GLU A 116 -12.38 3.69 -15.52
C GLU A 116 -11.48 2.97 -14.52
N LEU A 117 -10.40 3.60 -14.10
CA LEU A 117 -9.50 3.05 -13.07
C LEU A 117 -10.21 2.88 -11.73
N ALA A 118 -11.09 3.82 -11.35
CA ALA A 118 -11.90 3.70 -10.15
C ALA A 118 -12.85 2.49 -10.23
N ASP A 119 -13.51 2.26 -11.40
CA ASP A 119 -14.35 1.10 -11.60
C ASP A 119 -13.56 -0.23 -11.53
N VAL A 120 -12.33 -0.25 -12.09
CA VAL A 120 -11.41 -1.41 -11.98
C VAL A 120 -11.01 -1.68 -10.52
N ILE A 121 -10.69 -0.64 -9.76
CA ILE A 121 -10.30 -0.78 -8.35
C ILE A 121 -11.45 -1.32 -7.53
N ASP A 122 -12.68 -0.84 -7.75
CA ASP A 122 -13.87 -1.37 -7.10
C ASP A 122 -14.09 -2.85 -7.42
N TYR A 123 -13.87 -3.24 -8.68
CA TYR A 123 -13.93 -4.65 -9.06
C TYR A 123 -12.84 -5.49 -8.40
N ILE A 124 -11.60 -4.99 -8.33
CA ILE A 124 -10.50 -5.64 -7.58
C ILE A 124 -10.89 -5.86 -6.11
N LYS A 125 -11.49 -4.87 -5.46
CA LYS A 125 -11.95 -5.00 -4.07
C LYS A 125 -13.02 -6.09 -3.91
N SER A 126 -13.81 -6.34 -4.93
CA SER A 126 -14.90 -7.34 -4.91
C SER A 126 -14.40 -8.80 -4.85
N PHE A 127 -13.14 -9.07 -5.21
CA PHE A 127 -12.54 -10.41 -5.08
C PHE A 127 -12.35 -10.87 -3.64
N SER A 128 -12.36 -9.97 -2.68
CA SER A 128 -12.27 -10.33 -1.26
C SER A 128 -13.44 -11.26 -0.86
N PRO A 129 -13.17 -12.38 -0.16
CA PRO A 129 -14.23 -13.23 0.36
C PRO A 129 -15.12 -12.48 1.36
N ARG A 130 -16.37 -12.92 1.52
CA ARG A 130 -17.29 -12.32 2.51
C ARG A 130 -16.67 -12.33 3.90
N GLY A 131 -16.74 -11.21 4.60
CA GLY A 131 -16.19 -11.03 5.95
C GLY A 131 -14.67 -10.95 6.02
N ARG A 132 -13.99 -10.79 4.89
CA ARG A 132 -12.52 -10.67 4.82
C ARG A 132 -12.11 -9.55 3.86
N GLY A 133 -10.87 -9.06 4.02
CA GLY A 133 -10.31 -8.05 3.13
C GLY A 133 -11.24 -6.85 2.99
N PHE A 134 -11.53 -6.41 1.77
CA PHE A 134 -12.41 -5.27 1.51
C PHE A 134 -13.88 -5.53 1.83
N ARG A 135 -14.29 -6.78 2.06
CA ARG A 135 -15.64 -7.15 2.51
C ARG A 135 -15.74 -7.36 4.02
N ASP A 136 -14.67 -7.08 4.75
CA ASP A 136 -14.68 -7.01 6.21
C ASP A 136 -15.16 -5.62 6.65
N ARG A 137 -16.34 -5.57 7.25
CA ARG A 137 -16.96 -4.31 7.69
C ARG A 137 -16.28 -3.66 8.90
N SER A 138 -15.40 -4.36 9.58
CA SER A 138 -14.62 -3.82 10.70
C SER A 138 -13.37 -3.07 10.25
N ARG A 139 -12.86 -3.37 9.05
CA ARG A 139 -11.65 -2.75 8.48
C ARG A 139 -12.00 -1.50 7.69
N ARG A 140 -11.09 -0.55 7.66
CA ARG A 140 -11.23 0.73 6.95
C ARG A 140 -10.06 0.96 6.02
N GLN A 141 -10.29 1.73 4.97
CA GLN A 141 -9.23 2.28 4.13
C GLN A 141 -8.66 3.50 4.83
N VAL A 142 -7.56 3.30 5.54
CA VAL A 142 -6.93 4.34 6.35
C VAL A 142 -5.50 4.57 5.90
N ARG A 143 -5.22 5.83 5.53
CA ARG A 143 -3.85 6.29 5.34
C ARG A 143 -3.32 6.80 6.67
N PRO A 144 -2.21 6.24 7.20
CA PRO A 144 -1.58 6.80 8.38
C PRO A 144 -1.20 8.27 8.13
N PRO A 145 -1.53 9.18 9.05
CA PRO A 145 -1.10 10.57 8.92
C PRO A 145 0.42 10.65 8.96
N VAL A 146 0.97 11.54 8.15
CA VAL A 146 2.38 11.91 8.23
C VAL A 146 2.45 13.19 9.07
N PRO A 147 2.99 13.15 10.29
CA PRO A 147 3.11 14.34 11.11
C PRO A 147 4.07 15.33 10.46
N PRO A 148 4.05 16.61 10.86
CA PRO A 148 5.03 17.57 10.40
C PRO A 148 6.46 17.07 10.61
N ASP A 149 7.32 17.37 9.64
CA ASP A 149 8.71 16.95 9.67
C ASP A 149 9.51 17.82 10.66
N PRO A 150 10.04 17.25 11.76
CA PRO A 150 10.75 18.04 12.78
C PRO A 150 12.12 18.53 12.29
N PHE A 151 12.57 18.06 11.13
CA PHE A 151 13.84 18.44 10.51
C PHE A 151 13.68 19.40 9.33
N ALA A 152 12.54 20.04 9.16
CA ALA A 152 12.28 20.93 8.03
C ALA A 152 13.08 22.25 8.08
N GLY A 153 13.57 22.65 9.27
CA GLY A 153 14.30 23.92 9.47
C GLY A 153 15.78 23.88 9.06
N PRO A 154 16.48 25.02 9.15
CA PRO A 154 17.90 25.14 8.84
C PRO A 154 18.75 24.11 9.60
N GLY A 155 19.69 23.47 8.90
CA GLY A 155 20.55 22.42 9.50
C GLY A 155 19.82 21.11 9.84
N GLY A 156 18.50 21.06 9.71
CA GLY A 156 17.69 19.89 10.06
C GLY A 156 18.03 18.67 9.22
N ALA A 157 18.30 18.85 7.93
CA ALA A 157 18.67 17.75 7.04
C ALA A 157 19.92 17.02 7.52
N ALA A 158 20.99 17.74 7.88
CA ALA A 158 22.23 17.14 8.36
C ALA A 158 22.02 16.40 9.69
N ARG A 159 21.25 16.98 10.61
CA ARG A 159 20.90 16.35 11.89
C ARG A 159 20.07 15.08 11.66
N ALA A 160 19.06 15.13 10.79
CA ALA A 160 18.23 13.97 10.46
C ALA A 160 19.06 12.84 9.86
N ILE A 161 20.01 13.13 8.95
CA ILE A 161 20.86 12.13 8.33
C ILE A 161 21.79 11.47 9.39
N ALA A 162 22.41 12.28 10.25
CA ALA A 162 23.30 11.76 11.29
C ALA A 162 22.55 10.87 12.30
N GLU A 163 21.43 11.35 12.81
CA GLU A 163 20.60 10.61 13.77
C GLU A 163 19.93 9.41 13.09
N GLY A 164 19.43 9.57 11.87
CA GLY A 164 18.84 8.49 11.11
C GLY A 164 19.80 7.36 10.80
N ALA A 165 21.08 7.68 10.52
CA ALA A 165 22.12 6.68 10.35
C ALA A 165 22.33 5.85 11.63
N ARG A 166 22.42 6.52 12.78
CA ARG A 166 22.53 5.85 14.08
C ARG A 166 21.32 4.96 14.36
N LEU A 167 20.12 5.51 14.23
CA LEU A 167 18.87 4.79 14.47
C LEU A 167 18.70 3.58 13.54
N TYR A 168 19.00 3.74 12.26
CA TYR A 168 18.92 2.68 11.24
C TYR A 168 19.74 1.45 11.63
N HIS A 169 20.95 1.65 12.20
CA HIS A 169 21.87 0.56 12.51
C HIS A 169 21.74 0.04 13.95
N ALA A 170 21.49 0.92 14.93
CA ALA A 170 21.51 0.55 16.35
C ALA A 170 20.13 0.23 16.92
N GLU A 171 19.12 1.08 16.70
CA GLU A 171 17.83 0.96 17.37
C GLU A 171 16.79 0.24 16.49
N PHE A 172 16.60 0.68 15.25
CA PHE A 172 15.64 0.07 14.30
C PHE A 172 16.19 -1.22 13.69
N GLN A 173 17.49 -1.38 13.69
CA GLN A 173 18.21 -2.54 13.16
C GLN A 173 17.81 -2.90 11.70
N CYS A 174 17.60 -1.89 10.87
CA CYS A 174 17.23 -2.05 9.47
C CYS A 174 18.26 -2.86 8.68
N ASN A 175 19.54 -2.79 9.10
CA ASN A 175 20.67 -3.55 8.55
C ASN A 175 20.59 -5.06 8.83
N GLN A 176 19.54 -5.56 9.49
CA GLN A 176 19.28 -7.01 9.56
C GLN A 176 18.75 -7.57 8.23
N CYS A 177 18.12 -6.70 7.42
CA CYS A 177 17.54 -7.07 6.15
C CYS A 177 18.11 -6.25 5.00
N HIS A 178 18.29 -4.95 5.20
CA HIS A 178 18.91 -4.04 4.24
C HIS A 178 20.43 -3.98 4.42
N PRO A 179 21.20 -3.49 3.44
CA PRO A 179 22.65 -3.34 3.59
C PRO A 179 23.05 -2.44 4.77
N THR A 180 24.23 -2.69 5.27
CA THR A 180 24.90 -1.80 6.21
C THR A 180 25.57 -0.67 5.44
N TYR A 181 25.33 0.58 5.85
CA TYR A 181 25.88 1.79 5.23
C TYR A 181 26.83 2.56 6.18
N ALA A 182 27.31 1.91 7.24
CA ALA A 182 28.23 2.47 8.22
C ALA A 182 29.48 1.63 8.32
N ARG A 183 30.59 2.27 8.68
CA ARG A 183 31.85 1.60 8.93
C ARG A 183 31.81 0.93 10.30
N ARG A 184 32.71 -0.05 10.53
CA ARG A 184 32.81 -0.80 11.79
C ARG A 184 32.96 0.13 13.00
N GLU A 185 33.80 1.15 12.87
CA GLU A 185 34.09 2.10 13.95
C GLU A 185 32.81 2.91 14.31
N GLN A 186 32.03 3.27 13.33
CA GLN A 186 30.74 3.95 13.54
C GLN A 186 29.73 3.03 14.23
N LEU A 187 29.64 1.77 13.79
CA LEU A 187 28.74 0.78 14.41
C LEU A 187 29.11 0.58 15.88
N ALA A 188 30.41 0.43 16.18
CA ALA A 188 30.89 0.30 17.54
C ALA A 188 30.57 1.54 18.39
N ALA A 189 30.80 2.74 17.86
CA ALA A 189 30.47 4.00 18.54
C ALA A 189 28.96 4.17 18.84
N TRP A 190 28.09 3.57 18.04
CA TRP A 190 26.63 3.59 18.24
C TRP A 190 26.12 2.44 19.10
N GLY A 191 26.98 1.53 19.55
CA GLY A 191 26.57 0.32 20.26
C GLY A 191 25.75 -0.64 19.38
N ALA A 192 25.85 -0.49 18.06
CA ALA A 192 25.20 -1.39 17.14
C ALA A 192 25.92 -2.74 17.13
N ALA A 193 25.17 -3.83 16.97
CA ALA A 193 25.76 -5.15 16.83
C ALA A 193 26.78 -5.15 15.69
N ASP A 194 27.99 -5.66 15.95
CA ASP A 194 28.99 -5.88 14.89
C ASP A 194 28.45 -6.95 13.92
N ARG A 195 27.89 -6.48 12.83
CA ARG A 195 27.43 -7.32 11.72
C ARG A 195 28.42 -7.33 10.57
N SER A 196 29.69 -7.22 10.91
CA SER A 196 30.80 -7.31 9.96
C SER A 196 30.83 -8.63 9.17
N THR A 197 30.09 -9.63 9.65
CA THR A 197 29.84 -10.90 8.94
C THR A 197 28.70 -10.82 7.95
N PHE A 198 27.89 -9.74 7.96
CA PHE A 198 26.93 -9.51 6.89
C PHE A 198 27.69 -8.84 5.74
N PRO A 199 27.75 -9.48 4.56
CA PRO A 199 28.15 -8.75 3.37
C PRO A 199 27.23 -7.54 3.24
N GLY A 200 27.68 -6.44 2.67
CA GLY A 200 26.88 -5.25 2.39
C GLY A 200 25.75 -5.49 1.38
N GLU A 201 25.21 -6.70 1.36
CA GLU A 201 24.15 -7.15 0.46
C GLU A 201 22.83 -7.31 1.23
N PRO A 202 21.68 -7.07 0.56
CA PRO A 202 20.37 -7.33 1.14
C PRO A 202 20.18 -8.79 1.51
N VAL A 203 19.53 -9.06 2.64
CA VAL A 203 19.24 -10.43 3.10
C VAL A 203 17.85 -10.85 2.60
N PRO A 204 17.73 -11.81 1.68
CA PRO A 204 16.46 -12.31 1.21
C PRO A 204 15.60 -12.88 2.36
N ARG A 205 14.30 -12.60 2.34
CA ARG A 205 13.35 -13.08 3.34
C ARG A 205 12.14 -13.74 2.67
N TRP A 206 11.80 -14.93 3.09
CA TRP A 206 10.56 -15.57 2.67
C TRP A 206 9.35 -14.85 3.28
N SER A 207 8.34 -14.62 2.49
CA SER A 207 7.05 -14.06 2.93
C SER A 207 5.93 -15.05 2.65
N ALA A 208 5.28 -15.52 3.71
CA ALA A 208 4.09 -16.36 3.59
C ALA A 208 2.92 -15.58 2.96
N THR A 209 2.77 -14.30 3.31
CA THR A 209 1.76 -13.38 2.75
C THR A 209 1.86 -13.27 1.23
N TYR A 210 3.09 -13.19 0.72
CA TYR A 210 3.33 -13.00 -0.71
C TYR A 210 3.75 -14.30 -1.42
N ARG A 211 3.89 -15.39 -0.69
CA ARG A 211 4.32 -16.71 -1.19
C ARG A 211 5.57 -16.59 -2.08
N SER A 212 6.51 -15.76 -1.66
CA SER A 212 7.66 -15.37 -2.46
C SER A 212 8.83 -14.97 -1.56
N VAL A 213 10.04 -15.17 -2.05
CA VAL A 213 11.22 -14.58 -1.45
C VAL A 213 11.24 -13.08 -1.79
N LEU A 214 11.30 -12.25 -0.76
CA LEU A 214 11.42 -10.82 -0.90
C LEU A 214 12.88 -10.42 -0.72
N LEU A 215 13.39 -9.63 -1.66
CA LEU A 215 14.70 -9.01 -1.57
C LEU A 215 14.50 -7.57 -1.09
N PRO A 216 14.96 -7.21 0.13
CA PRO A 216 14.99 -5.82 0.58
C PRO A 216 15.86 -4.99 -0.38
N PRO A 217 15.49 -3.74 -0.69
CA PRO A 217 16.32 -2.94 -1.59
C PRO A 217 17.64 -2.55 -0.94
N ASP A 218 18.69 -2.52 -1.73
CA ASP A 218 19.86 -1.69 -1.47
C ASP A 218 19.51 -0.26 -1.92
N PHE A 219 19.42 0.67 -0.96
CA PHE A 219 18.97 2.03 -1.22
C PHE A 219 19.92 2.82 -2.12
N MET A 220 21.19 2.46 -2.17
CA MET A 220 22.19 3.12 -3.02
C MET A 220 22.31 2.50 -4.42
N ARG A 221 21.76 1.30 -4.65
CA ARG A 221 21.90 0.58 -5.92
C ARG A 221 20.57 0.32 -6.62
N HIS A 222 19.54 -0.06 -5.85
CA HIS A 222 18.27 -0.48 -6.46
C HIS A 222 17.31 0.70 -6.67
N PRO A 223 16.58 0.74 -7.80
CA PRO A 223 15.51 1.72 -7.98
C PRO A 223 14.39 1.48 -6.97
N MET A 224 13.90 2.56 -6.36
CA MET A 224 12.76 2.47 -5.46
C MET A 224 11.47 2.29 -6.28
N ARG A 225 10.74 1.22 -5.96
CA ARG A 225 9.49 0.88 -6.65
C ARG A 225 8.33 1.78 -6.28
N PHE A 226 8.32 2.29 -5.05
CA PHE A 226 7.19 3.05 -4.52
C PHE A 226 7.62 4.41 -3.92
N ALA A 227 8.49 4.43 -2.92
CA ALA A 227 8.90 5.65 -2.22
C ALA A 227 9.72 6.60 -3.11
N ARG A 228 9.37 7.88 -3.12
CA ARG A 228 10.05 8.95 -3.86
C ARG A 228 10.54 10.06 -2.95
N THR A 229 9.84 10.31 -1.86
CA THR A 229 10.08 11.40 -0.91
C THR A 229 10.36 10.87 0.48
N ALA A 230 10.93 11.70 1.35
CA ALA A 230 11.11 11.35 2.76
C ALA A 230 9.78 11.03 3.46
N ALA A 231 8.69 11.70 3.07
CA ALA A 231 7.35 11.41 3.57
C ALA A 231 6.84 10.01 3.15
N ASP A 232 7.18 9.56 1.94
CA ASP A 232 6.83 8.19 1.53
C ASP A 232 7.61 7.16 2.35
N PHE A 233 8.91 7.41 2.59
CA PHE A 233 9.70 6.56 3.48
C PHE A 233 9.17 6.58 4.91
N TYR A 234 8.73 7.75 5.41
CA TYR A 234 8.09 7.84 6.72
C TYR A 234 6.89 6.90 6.81
N ARG A 235 5.95 6.96 5.85
CA ARG A 235 4.76 6.09 5.84
C ARG A 235 5.13 4.62 5.85
N ILE A 236 6.09 4.23 4.99
CA ILE A 236 6.53 2.84 4.88
C ILE A 236 7.20 2.36 6.17
N ILE A 237 8.05 3.18 6.78
CA ILE A 237 8.74 2.82 8.01
C ILE A 237 7.75 2.79 9.19
N ALA A 238 6.87 3.78 9.29
CA ALA A 238 5.87 3.83 10.35
C ALA A 238 4.86 2.68 10.27
N GLY A 239 4.34 2.40 9.07
CA GLY A 239 3.30 1.39 8.84
C GLY A 239 3.83 -0.02 8.54
N GLY A 240 5.11 -0.16 8.28
CA GLY A 240 5.69 -1.41 7.76
C GLY A 240 5.26 -1.70 6.33
N MET A 241 5.66 -2.87 5.85
CA MET A 241 5.14 -3.44 4.62
C MET A 241 4.58 -4.81 4.96
N ARG A 242 3.34 -5.06 4.63
CA ARG A 242 2.70 -6.35 4.91
C ARG A 242 3.62 -7.49 4.49
N GLY A 243 4.17 -8.20 5.48
CA GLY A 243 5.18 -9.22 5.28
C GLY A 243 6.40 -9.02 6.19
N PRO A 244 7.63 -9.25 5.69
CA PRO A 244 8.82 -9.28 6.54
C PRO A 244 9.29 -7.93 7.09
N MET A 245 8.86 -6.80 6.55
CA MET A 245 9.23 -5.49 7.07
C MET A 245 8.23 -5.04 8.15
N PRO A 246 8.63 -5.00 9.44
CA PRO A 246 7.74 -4.60 10.52
C PRO A 246 7.42 -3.11 10.50
N ALA A 247 6.38 -2.73 11.22
CA ALA A 247 6.03 -1.34 11.49
C ALA A 247 6.89 -0.79 12.65
N TYR A 248 7.35 0.46 12.51
CA TYR A 248 8.20 1.13 13.48
C TYR A 248 7.56 2.41 14.06
N GLY A 249 6.31 2.70 13.74
CA GLY A 249 5.62 3.92 14.19
C GLY A 249 5.58 4.08 15.72
N GLN A 250 5.57 2.97 16.46
CA GLN A 250 5.59 2.95 17.92
C GLN A 250 6.91 3.47 18.54
N LEU A 251 7.99 3.57 17.77
CA LEU A 251 9.29 4.08 18.27
C LEU A 251 9.36 5.61 18.33
N GLY A 252 8.31 6.31 17.87
CA GLY A 252 8.19 7.76 17.92
C GLY A 252 8.41 8.44 16.56
N GLY A 253 7.54 9.42 16.28
CA GLY A 253 7.50 10.08 14.97
C GLY A 253 8.81 10.74 14.55
N ASP A 254 9.50 11.40 15.47
CA ASP A 254 10.77 12.10 15.19
C ASP A 254 11.87 11.11 14.78
N LYS A 255 11.95 9.97 15.46
CA LYS A 255 12.91 8.91 15.10
C LYS A 255 12.59 8.30 13.73
N VAL A 256 11.30 8.05 13.46
CA VAL A 256 10.86 7.57 12.14
C VAL A 256 11.21 8.58 11.06
N TRP A 257 11.02 9.89 11.30
CA TRP A 257 11.42 10.95 10.38
C TRP A 257 12.94 10.99 10.13
N ALA A 258 13.75 10.82 11.18
CA ALA A 258 15.20 10.77 11.03
C ALA A 258 15.62 9.60 10.12
N VAL A 259 15.09 8.39 10.34
CA VAL A 259 15.37 7.22 9.49
C VAL A 259 14.83 7.42 8.08
N ALA A 260 13.64 8.00 7.92
CA ALA A 260 13.05 8.29 6.60
C ALA A 260 13.92 9.25 5.78
N ARG A 261 14.42 10.32 6.40
CA ARG A 261 15.32 11.27 5.75
C ARG A 261 16.68 10.65 5.42
N TYR A 262 17.23 9.83 6.32
CA TYR A 262 18.45 9.09 6.05
C TYR A 262 18.28 8.13 4.86
N THR A 263 17.18 7.39 4.82
CA THR A 263 16.89 6.47 3.72
C THR A 263 16.70 7.24 2.39
N ALA A 264 15.98 8.36 2.41
CA ALA A 264 15.83 9.22 1.24
C ALA A 264 17.18 9.77 0.76
N TRP A 265 18.05 10.15 1.68
CA TRP A 265 19.43 10.58 1.38
C TRP A 265 20.24 9.46 0.74
N LEU A 266 20.20 8.22 1.28
CA LEU A 266 20.87 7.06 0.67
C LEU A 266 20.42 6.86 -0.79
N VAL A 267 19.14 6.97 -1.05
CA VAL A 267 18.58 6.86 -2.41
C VAL A 267 19.10 7.97 -3.32
N SER A 268 19.29 9.19 -2.80
CA SER A 268 19.85 10.31 -3.56
C SER A 268 21.34 10.14 -3.91
N GLN A 269 22.06 9.28 -3.18
CA GLN A 269 23.45 8.93 -3.45
C GLN A 269 23.63 7.84 -4.51
N ARG A 270 22.52 7.31 -5.04
CA ARG A 270 22.55 6.26 -6.06
C ARG A 270 23.28 6.74 -7.32
N ARG A 271 24.26 5.96 -7.74
CA ARG A 271 25.05 6.19 -8.96
C ARG A 271 24.54 5.34 -10.12
#